data_e9466e6067895fcdfc078ae61540e540
#
_entry.id   e9466e6067895fcdfc078ae61540e540
#
_cell.length_a   1.000
_cell.length_b   1.000
_cell.length_c   1.000
_cell.angle_alpha   90.00
_cell.angle_beta   90.00
_cell.angle_gamma   90.00
#
_symmetry.space_group_name_H-M   'P 1'
#
loop_
_entity.id
_entity.type
_entity.pdbx_description
1 polymer ?
#
loop_
_entity_poly.entity_id
_entity_poly.type
_entity_poly.pdbx_seq_one_letter_code
_entity_poly.pdbx_strand_id
1 'polypeptide(L)'
;QLPHVADSLLLDQTEKIQKFIRIINRELDRRKKLLSEHGVGTIALYREVTGKQEPTMVILMDSYESMKDEPYETDLFKLFMRISREGLSIGVHLIITASRQNNLRAQLYSNFKHQLTLPQNDISEVRGIVGATPLASTMEDIKGRALMKRDEVDVVQFALPVAGDNDIQIINNLRDQ
;
A
#
# COMPACT_ATOMS: atom_id res chain seq x y z
N GLN A 1 -4.89 10.38 17.41
CA GLN A 1 -4.88 10.30 15.95
C GLN A 1 -3.69 11.10 15.45
N LEU A 2 -2.84 10.52 14.62
CA LEU A 2 -1.66 11.22 14.09
C LEU A 2 -2.11 12.34 13.13
N PRO A 3 -1.44 13.51 13.12
CA PRO A 3 -1.90 14.69 12.38
C PRO A 3 -1.91 14.53 10.86
N HIS A 4 -1.17 13.55 10.34
CA HIS A 4 -1.11 13.23 8.91
C HIS A 4 -2.10 12.12 8.48
N VAL A 5 -2.86 11.53 9.43
CA VAL A 5 -3.89 10.52 9.13
C VAL A 5 -5.21 11.25 8.88
N ALA A 6 -5.67 11.22 7.63
CA ALA A 6 -6.91 11.85 7.24
C ALA A 6 -8.14 11.10 7.78
N ASP A 7 -8.14 9.78 7.66
CA ASP A 7 -9.22 8.92 8.18
C ASP A 7 -8.73 7.49 8.38
N SER A 8 -9.47 6.72 9.19
CA SER A 8 -9.31 5.27 9.37
C SER A 8 -10.68 4.63 9.27
N LEU A 9 -10.85 3.72 8.32
CA LEU A 9 -12.12 3.10 8.00
C LEU A 9 -12.11 1.63 8.41
N LEU A 10 -13.18 1.20 9.07
CA LEU A 10 -13.42 -0.21 9.34
C LEU A 10 -14.23 -0.81 8.19
N LEU A 11 -14.01 -2.09 7.90
CA LEU A 11 -14.61 -2.76 6.73
C LEU A 11 -16.13 -2.93 6.82
N ASP A 12 -16.71 -2.90 8.03
CA ASP A 12 -18.16 -2.90 8.27
C ASP A 12 -18.83 -1.54 8.00
N GLN A 13 -18.06 -0.47 7.77
CA GLN A 13 -18.56 0.88 7.54
C GLN A 13 -18.85 1.14 6.05
N THR A 14 -19.73 0.37 5.45
CA THR A 14 -20.04 0.38 4.00
C THR A 14 -20.26 1.79 3.43
N GLU A 15 -21.09 2.62 4.08
CA GLU A 15 -21.38 3.97 3.59
C GLU A 15 -20.15 4.89 3.59
N LYS A 16 -19.31 4.79 4.62
CA LYS A 16 -18.06 5.55 4.69
C LYS A 16 -17.08 5.10 3.62
N ILE A 17 -16.97 3.79 3.38
CA ILE A 17 -16.11 3.25 2.33
C ILE A 17 -16.60 3.70 0.95
N GLN A 18 -17.90 3.68 0.69
CA GLN A 18 -18.45 4.21 -0.56
C GLN A 18 -18.19 5.72 -0.73
N LYS A 19 -18.28 6.49 0.36
CA LYS A 19 -17.91 7.92 0.36
C LYS A 19 -16.43 8.10 0.07
N PHE A 20 -15.57 7.32 0.71
CA PHE A 20 -14.12 7.29 0.45
C PHE A 20 -13.82 7.03 -1.02
N ILE A 21 -14.41 5.99 -1.62
CA ILE A 21 -14.23 5.66 -3.04
C ILE A 21 -14.55 6.87 -3.94
N ARG A 22 -15.66 7.56 -3.67
CA ARG A 22 -16.07 8.75 -4.44
C ARG A 22 -15.08 9.91 -4.26
N ILE A 23 -14.63 10.16 -3.02
CA ILE A 23 -13.68 11.24 -2.71
C ILE A 23 -12.36 11.00 -3.40
N ILE A 24 -11.79 9.78 -3.29
CA ILE A 24 -10.51 9.47 -3.90
C ILE A 24 -10.60 9.53 -5.43
N ASN A 25 -11.65 9.02 -6.05
CA ASN A 25 -11.82 9.16 -7.51
C ASN A 25 -11.82 10.63 -7.96
N ARG A 26 -12.54 11.51 -7.24
CA ARG A 26 -12.53 12.96 -7.53
C ARG A 26 -11.15 13.58 -7.36
N GLU A 27 -10.41 13.16 -6.34
CA GLU A 27 -9.06 13.65 -6.10
C GLU A 27 -8.09 13.20 -7.20
N LEU A 28 -8.19 11.95 -7.67
CA LEU A 28 -7.41 11.49 -8.82
C LEU A 28 -7.70 12.33 -10.06
N ASP A 29 -8.99 12.63 -10.34
CA ASP A 29 -9.38 13.49 -11.46
C ASP A 29 -8.87 14.92 -11.30
N ARG A 30 -8.98 15.51 -10.10
CA ARG A 30 -8.45 16.83 -9.79
C ARG A 30 -6.96 16.95 -10.07
N ARG A 31 -6.18 15.96 -9.59
CA ARG A 31 -4.72 15.94 -9.80
C ARG A 31 -4.34 15.79 -11.27
N LYS A 32 -5.04 14.91 -12.00
CA LYS A 32 -4.81 14.77 -13.46
C LYS A 32 -5.09 16.08 -14.20
N LYS A 33 -6.19 16.75 -13.87
CA LYS A 33 -6.53 18.05 -14.43
C LYS A 33 -5.46 19.09 -14.11
N LEU A 34 -5.00 19.16 -12.85
CA LEU A 34 -3.93 20.06 -12.41
C LEU A 34 -2.65 19.89 -13.24
N LEU A 35 -2.22 18.65 -13.45
CA LEU A 35 -1.03 18.35 -14.25
C LEU A 35 -1.23 18.76 -15.71
N SER A 36 -2.40 18.48 -16.27
CA SER A 36 -2.74 18.85 -17.65
C SER A 36 -2.76 20.36 -17.86
N GLU A 37 -3.32 21.12 -16.92
CA GLU A 37 -3.35 22.59 -16.97
C GLU A 37 -1.97 23.24 -16.95
N HIS A 38 -0.97 22.55 -16.37
CA HIS A 38 0.42 23.01 -16.31
C HIS A 38 1.33 22.32 -17.34
N GLY A 39 0.78 21.49 -18.23
CA GLY A 39 1.54 20.81 -19.28
C GLY A 39 2.59 19.83 -18.75
N VAL A 40 2.39 19.26 -17.56
CA VAL A 40 3.34 18.36 -16.91
C VAL A 40 2.75 16.96 -16.70
N GLY A 41 3.60 15.94 -16.68
CA GLY A 41 3.17 14.54 -16.56
C GLY A 41 3.20 13.97 -15.14
N THR A 42 3.86 14.65 -14.19
CA THR A 42 4.04 14.14 -12.82
C THR A 42 3.95 15.24 -11.78
N ILE A 43 3.56 14.88 -10.55
CA ILE A 43 3.58 15.79 -9.39
C ILE A 43 5.00 16.30 -9.09
N ALA A 44 6.01 15.48 -9.30
CA ALA A 44 7.41 15.93 -9.12
C ALA A 44 7.74 17.09 -10.05
N LEU A 45 7.43 16.95 -11.33
CA LEU A 45 7.66 18.01 -12.33
C LEU A 45 6.77 19.23 -12.07
N TYR A 46 5.53 19.03 -11.61
CA TYR A 46 4.64 20.12 -11.20
C TYR A 46 5.28 20.98 -10.09
N ARG A 47 5.85 20.33 -9.06
CA ARG A 47 6.56 21.04 -7.98
C ARG A 47 7.76 21.81 -8.48
N GLU A 48 8.53 21.22 -9.39
CA GLU A 48 9.71 21.85 -9.98
C GLU A 48 9.34 23.11 -10.79
N VAL A 49 8.33 23.02 -11.64
CA VAL A 49 7.92 24.11 -12.54
C VAL A 49 7.19 25.23 -11.81
N THR A 50 6.36 24.90 -10.82
CA THR A 50 5.47 25.88 -10.18
C THR A 50 5.94 26.35 -8.80
N GLY A 51 6.85 25.62 -8.16
CA GLY A 51 7.23 25.82 -6.75
C GLY A 51 6.13 25.45 -5.75
N LYS A 52 4.96 25.00 -6.21
CA LYS A 52 3.82 24.65 -5.36
C LYS A 52 3.92 23.21 -4.87
N GLN A 53 3.44 22.97 -3.65
CA GLN A 53 3.40 21.64 -3.04
C GLN A 53 2.02 21.01 -3.22
N GLU A 54 1.99 19.79 -3.77
CA GLU A 54 0.84 18.88 -3.68
C GLU A 54 1.21 17.76 -2.72
N PRO A 55 0.42 17.54 -1.64
CA PRO A 55 0.72 16.51 -0.65
C PRO A 55 0.71 15.12 -1.27
N THR A 56 1.68 14.30 -0.91
CA THR A 56 1.64 12.87 -1.22
C THR A 56 0.53 12.22 -0.42
N MET A 57 -0.28 11.41 -1.09
CA MET A 57 -1.35 10.62 -0.47
C MET A 57 -0.93 9.16 -0.43
N VAL A 58 -1.07 8.53 0.74
CA VAL A 58 -0.85 7.09 0.91
C VAL A 58 -2.15 6.45 1.37
N ILE A 59 -2.60 5.45 0.66
CA ILE A 59 -3.75 4.62 1.00
C ILE A 59 -3.23 3.26 1.44
N LEU A 60 -3.60 2.87 2.66
CA LEU A 60 -3.25 1.59 3.24
C LEU A 60 -4.50 0.70 3.27
N MET A 61 -4.41 -0.48 2.70
CA MET A 61 -5.43 -1.52 2.82
C MET A 61 -4.82 -2.72 3.53
N ASP A 62 -5.24 -2.94 4.75
CA ASP A 62 -4.83 -4.12 5.51
C ASP A 62 -5.77 -5.28 5.27
N SER A 63 -5.21 -6.50 5.13
CA SER A 63 -5.97 -7.74 4.92
C SER A 63 -6.95 -7.63 3.73
N TYR A 64 -6.41 -7.49 2.52
CA TYR A 64 -7.19 -7.32 1.27
C TYR A 64 -8.34 -8.32 1.10
N GLU A 65 -8.12 -9.57 1.51
CA GLU A 65 -9.12 -10.64 1.46
C GLU A 65 -10.37 -10.35 2.30
N SER A 66 -10.27 -9.48 3.31
CA SER A 66 -11.39 -9.15 4.20
C SER A 66 -12.48 -8.30 3.53
N MET A 67 -12.20 -7.73 2.34
CA MET A 67 -13.24 -7.02 1.57
C MET A 67 -14.05 -7.94 0.66
N LYS A 68 -13.70 -9.23 0.59
CA LYS A 68 -14.38 -10.21 -0.26
C LYS A 68 -15.85 -10.35 0.15
N ASP A 69 -16.71 -10.39 -0.86
CA ASP A 69 -18.17 -10.50 -0.72
C ASP A 69 -18.86 -9.28 -0.06
N GLU A 70 -18.10 -8.20 0.20
CA GLU A 70 -18.65 -6.94 0.69
C GLU A 70 -19.35 -6.15 -0.44
N PRO A 71 -20.41 -5.38 -0.14
CA PRO A 71 -21.17 -4.64 -1.15
C PRO A 71 -20.35 -3.65 -1.99
N TYR A 72 -19.23 -3.18 -1.44
CA TYR A 72 -18.33 -2.22 -2.08
C TYR A 72 -17.10 -2.87 -2.75
N GLU A 73 -16.94 -4.19 -2.67
CA GLU A 73 -15.76 -4.91 -3.18
C GLU A 73 -15.42 -4.53 -4.63
N THR A 74 -16.41 -4.58 -5.49
CA THR A 74 -16.20 -4.29 -6.93
C THR A 74 -15.72 -2.86 -7.17
N ASP A 75 -16.28 -1.89 -6.49
CA ASP A 75 -15.94 -0.48 -6.69
C ASP A 75 -14.60 -0.13 -6.04
N LEU A 76 -14.29 -0.71 -4.88
CA LEU A 76 -13.00 -0.57 -4.25
C LEU A 76 -11.89 -1.22 -5.09
N PHE A 77 -12.15 -2.40 -5.67
CA PHE A 77 -11.23 -3.03 -6.61
C PHE A 77 -10.95 -2.14 -7.83
N LYS A 78 -11.98 -1.54 -8.44
CA LYS A 78 -11.81 -0.59 -9.57
C LYS A 78 -10.95 0.60 -9.18
N LEU A 79 -11.18 1.16 -7.98
CA LEU A 79 -10.38 2.25 -7.45
C LEU A 79 -8.91 1.83 -7.29
N PHE A 80 -8.64 0.68 -6.69
CA PHE A 80 -7.27 0.18 -6.52
C PHE A 80 -6.58 -0.10 -7.86
N MET A 81 -7.30 -0.66 -8.83
CA MET A 81 -6.80 -0.83 -10.19
C MET A 81 -6.43 0.51 -10.84
N ARG A 82 -7.23 1.54 -10.60
CA ARG A 82 -6.95 2.89 -11.10
C ARG A 82 -5.71 3.47 -10.45
N ILE A 83 -5.62 3.42 -9.11
CA ILE A 83 -4.46 3.94 -8.37
C ILE A 83 -3.19 3.19 -8.74
N SER A 84 -3.23 1.86 -8.87
CA SER A 84 -2.05 1.05 -9.21
C SER A 84 -1.47 1.36 -10.60
N ARG A 85 -2.28 1.89 -11.52
CA ARG A 85 -1.85 2.25 -12.88
C ARG A 85 -1.37 3.69 -12.99
N GLU A 86 -2.07 4.63 -12.40
CA GLU A 86 -1.84 6.07 -12.61
C GLU A 86 -1.43 6.83 -11.34
N GLY A 87 -1.60 6.24 -10.15
CA GLY A 87 -1.40 6.92 -8.88
C GLY A 87 0.00 7.47 -8.68
N LEU A 88 1.03 6.72 -9.08
CA LEU A 88 2.43 7.11 -8.88
C LEU A 88 2.74 8.47 -9.51
N SER A 89 2.30 8.72 -10.74
CA SER A 89 2.55 9.98 -11.44
C SER A 89 1.85 11.16 -10.79
N ILE A 90 0.70 10.94 -10.18
CA ILE A 90 -0.12 11.98 -9.52
C ILE A 90 0.06 12.04 -8.00
N GLY A 91 1.09 11.34 -7.46
CA GLY A 91 1.44 11.38 -6.04
C GLY A 91 0.44 10.68 -5.12
N VAL A 92 -0.22 9.62 -5.60
CA VAL A 92 -1.11 8.76 -4.81
C VAL A 92 -0.56 7.34 -4.79
N HIS A 93 -0.24 6.86 -3.62
CA HIS A 93 0.38 5.55 -3.40
C HIS A 93 -0.61 4.60 -2.74
N LEU A 94 -0.54 3.33 -3.15
CA LEU A 94 -1.36 2.25 -2.59
C LEU A 94 -0.44 1.20 -1.98
N ILE A 95 -0.67 0.87 -0.72
CA ILE A 95 -0.03 -0.22 0.00
C ILE A 95 -1.11 -1.21 0.40
N ILE A 96 -0.93 -2.47 0.06
CA ILE A 96 -1.88 -3.54 0.35
C ILE A 96 -1.16 -4.64 1.10
N THR A 97 -1.76 -5.14 2.18
CA THR A 97 -1.36 -6.40 2.78
C THR A 97 -2.37 -7.50 2.43
N ALA A 98 -1.88 -8.72 2.36
CA ALA A 98 -2.70 -9.91 2.18
C ALA A 98 -2.01 -11.09 2.85
N SER A 99 -2.77 -12.05 3.36
CA SER A 99 -2.21 -13.23 4.02
C SER A 99 -1.50 -14.17 3.02
N ARG A 100 -1.95 -14.17 1.76
CA ARG A 100 -1.37 -14.97 0.66
C ARG A 100 -1.44 -14.21 -0.66
N GLN A 101 -0.49 -14.52 -1.57
CA GLN A 101 -0.48 -13.92 -2.90
C GLN A 101 -1.76 -14.17 -3.70
N ASN A 102 -2.30 -15.37 -3.63
CA ASN A 102 -3.50 -15.76 -4.38
C ASN A 102 -4.80 -15.11 -3.88
N ASN A 103 -4.79 -14.46 -2.74
CA ASN A 103 -5.90 -13.63 -2.28
C ASN A 103 -6.01 -12.34 -3.10
N LEU A 104 -4.92 -11.87 -3.70
CA LEU A 104 -4.93 -10.72 -4.59
C LEU A 104 -5.33 -11.15 -6.02
N ARG A 105 -6.24 -10.41 -6.64
CA ARG A 105 -6.56 -10.64 -8.05
C ARG A 105 -5.32 -10.40 -8.91
N ALA A 106 -4.99 -11.35 -9.80
CA ALA A 106 -3.78 -11.31 -10.62
C ALA A 106 -3.59 -9.99 -11.37
N GLN A 107 -4.69 -9.39 -11.86
CA GLN A 107 -4.66 -8.10 -12.56
C GLN A 107 -4.17 -6.95 -11.67
N LEU A 108 -4.53 -6.94 -10.38
CA LEU A 108 -4.06 -5.94 -9.43
C LEU A 108 -2.62 -6.22 -9.02
N TYR A 109 -2.32 -7.48 -8.70
CA TYR A 109 -1.01 -7.92 -8.28
C TYR A 109 0.08 -7.57 -9.30
N SER A 110 -0.18 -7.74 -10.61
CA SER A 110 0.77 -7.45 -11.67
C SER A 110 1.16 -5.98 -11.81
N ASN A 111 0.37 -5.05 -11.25
CA ASN A 111 0.68 -3.62 -11.28
C ASN A 111 1.65 -3.18 -10.17
N PHE A 112 1.89 -4.03 -9.15
CA PHE A 112 2.81 -3.70 -8.07
C PHE A 112 4.25 -4.06 -8.45
N LYS A 113 5.10 -3.04 -8.58
CA LYS A 113 6.55 -3.22 -8.86
C LYS A 113 7.32 -3.69 -7.62
N HIS A 114 6.89 -3.27 -6.45
CA HIS A 114 7.50 -3.63 -5.18
C HIS A 114 6.61 -4.66 -4.48
N GLN A 115 7.14 -5.85 -4.32
CA GLN A 115 6.46 -6.96 -3.68
C GLN A 115 7.32 -7.43 -2.51
N LEU A 116 6.68 -7.70 -1.39
CA LEU A 116 7.34 -8.05 -0.15
C LEU A 116 6.67 -9.27 0.47
N THR A 117 7.44 -10.20 0.99
CA THR A 117 6.95 -11.34 1.76
C THR A 117 7.64 -11.43 3.10
N LEU A 118 6.84 -11.62 4.13
CA LEU A 118 7.31 -12.10 5.44
C LEU A 118 7.53 -13.62 5.38
N PRO A 119 8.18 -14.25 6.38
CA PRO A 119 8.27 -15.69 6.46
C PRO A 119 6.89 -16.35 6.32
N GLN A 120 6.82 -17.40 5.51
CA GLN A 120 5.62 -18.20 5.28
C GLN A 120 5.92 -19.66 5.67
N ASN A 121 4.88 -20.38 6.11
CA ASN A 121 5.01 -21.79 6.44
C ASN A 121 5.40 -22.65 5.23
N ASP A 122 4.97 -22.23 4.03
CA ASP A 122 5.30 -22.90 2.78
C ASP A 122 6.25 -22.02 1.94
N ILE A 123 7.44 -22.54 1.69
CA ILE A 123 8.45 -21.87 0.87
C ILE A 123 7.95 -21.60 -0.57
N SER A 124 6.99 -22.40 -1.06
CA SER A 124 6.41 -22.17 -2.39
C SER A 124 5.66 -20.84 -2.47
N GLU A 125 5.04 -20.39 -1.39
CA GLU A 125 4.40 -19.08 -1.30
C GLU A 125 5.42 -17.94 -1.35
N VAL A 126 6.56 -18.09 -0.64
CA VAL A 126 7.67 -17.13 -0.70
C VAL A 126 8.20 -17.04 -2.14
N ARG A 127 8.48 -18.20 -2.77
CA ARG A 127 8.97 -18.27 -4.15
C ARG A 127 7.96 -17.73 -5.18
N GLY A 128 6.68 -17.88 -4.92
CA GLY A 128 5.61 -17.28 -5.73
C GLY A 128 5.71 -15.76 -5.83
N ILE A 129 6.17 -15.11 -4.76
CA ILE A 129 6.32 -13.65 -4.68
C ILE A 129 7.68 -13.20 -5.21
N VAL A 130 8.76 -13.74 -4.67
CA VAL A 130 10.12 -13.25 -4.98
C VAL A 130 10.83 -14.04 -6.09
N GLY A 131 10.26 -15.15 -6.52
CA GLY A 131 10.87 -16.02 -7.54
C GLY A 131 11.81 -17.07 -6.93
N ALA A 132 12.45 -17.85 -7.81
CA ALA A 132 13.41 -18.88 -7.42
C ALA A 132 14.76 -18.22 -7.05
N THR A 133 14.90 -17.84 -5.80
CA THR A 133 16.13 -17.26 -5.23
C THR A 133 16.64 -18.13 -4.08
N PRO A 134 17.96 -18.27 -3.88
CA PRO A 134 18.54 -18.92 -2.69
C PRO A 134 18.02 -18.28 -1.39
N LEU A 135 17.82 -16.97 -1.36
CA LEU A 135 17.31 -16.22 -0.21
C LEU A 135 15.96 -16.74 0.30
N ALA A 136 15.10 -17.22 -0.60
CA ALA A 136 13.82 -17.82 -0.20
C ALA A 136 13.99 -19.08 0.64
N SER A 137 15.06 -19.85 0.41
CA SER A 137 15.34 -21.09 1.14
C SER A 137 16.11 -20.86 2.46
N THR A 138 16.77 -19.71 2.59
CA THR A 138 17.59 -19.35 3.75
C THR A 138 16.94 -18.26 4.61
N MET A 139 15.69 -17.91 4.31
CA MET A 139 14.96 -16.90 5.05
C MET A 139 14.72 -17.34 6.50
N GLU A 140 15.26 -16.56 7.43
CA GLU A 140 15.10 -16.82 8.85
C GLU A 140 13.73 -16.32 9.34
N ASP A 141 13.09 -17.10 10.22
CA ASP A 141 11.86 -16.70 10.90
C ASP A 141 12.17 -15.75 12.07
N ILE A 142 12.60 -14.55 11.72
CA ILE A 142 12.86 -13.46 12.65
C ILE A 142 11.74 -12.42 12.50
N LYS A 143 11.17 -11.96 13.62
CA LYS A 143 10.11 -10.93 13.62
C LYS A 143 10.56 -9.69 12.83
N GLY A 144 9.77 -9.33 11.82
CA GLY A 144 10.04 -8.20 10.93
C GLY A 144 11.03 -8.49 9.79
N ARG A 145 11.58 -9.71 9.69
CA ARG A 145 12.39 -10.12 8.55
C ARG A 145 11.49 -10.30 7.33
N ALA A 146 11.94 -9.80 6.18
CA ALA A 146 11.20 -9.91 4.93
C ALA A 146 12.15 -10.07 3.74
N LEU A 147 11.64 -10.61 2.65
CA LEU A 147 12.25 -10.48 1.33
C LEU A 147 11.44 -9.49 0.50
N MET A 148 12.15 -8.57 -0.15
CA MET A 148 11.57 -7.56 -1.02
C MET A 148 12.03 -7.78 -2.44
N LYS A 149 11.07 -7.95 -3.34
CA LYS A 149 11.32 -8.04 -4.79
C LYS A 149 11.22 -6.65 -5.39
N ARG A 150 12.31 -6.23 -6.03
CA ARG A 150 12.41 -5.08 -6.91
C ARG A 150 13.02 -5.54 -8.23
N ASP A 151 14.07 -4.93 -8.71
CA ASP A 151 14.87 -5.45 -9.82
C ASP A 151 15.64 -6.72 -9.37
N GLU A 152 16.13 -6.70 -8.13
CA GLU A 152 16.71 -7.84 -7.43
C GLU A 152 15.91 -8.15 -6.16
N VAL A 153 16.22 -9.27 -5.51
CA VAL A 153 15.60 -9.67 -4.24
C VAL A 153 16.54 -9.28 -3.09
N ASP A 154 16.04 -8.43 -2.22
CA ASP A 154 16.75 -7.95 -1.04
C ASP A 154 16.17 -8.53 0.25
N VAL A 155 17.03 -8.75 1.22
CA VAL A 155 16.61 -9.00 2.61
C VAL A 155 16.33 -7.66 3.29
N VAL A 156 15.17 -7.55 3.89
CA VAL A 156 14.71 -6.34 4.59
C VAL A 156 14.41 -6.67 6.05
N GLN A 157 14.75 -5.76 6.94
CA GLN A 157 14.39 -5.82 8.35
C GLN A 157 13.52 -4.61 8.70
N PHE A 158 12.26 -4.87 9.06
CA PHE A 158 11.39 -3.82 9.58
C PHE A 158 11.80 -3.47 11.01
N ALA A 159 12.01 -2.19 11.24
CA ALA A 159 12.18 -1.66 12.58
C ALA A 159 10.81 -1.53 13.27
N LEU A 160 10.81 -1.66 14.59
CA LEU A 160 9.63 -1.26 15.36
C LEU A 160 9.47 0.28 15.29
N PRO A 161 8.23 0.78 15.25
CA PRO A 161 7.99 2.23 15.19
C PRO A 161 8.48 2.96 16.44
N VAL A 162 8.45 2.29 17.57
CA VAL A 162 8.98 2.75 18.87
C VAL A 162 9.54 1.57 19.65
N ALA A 163 10.40 1.83 20.65
CA ALA A 163 10.88 0.80 21.54
C ALA A 163 9.74 0.20 22.39
N GLY A 164 9.80 -1.11 22.65
CA GLY A 164 8.84 -1.81 23.50
C GLY A 164 9.10 -3.31 23.50
N ASP A 165 9.00 -3.94 24.67
CA ASP A 165 9.24 -5.37 24.85
C ASP A 165 8.02 -6.22 24.44
N ASN A 166 6.85 -5.58 24.33
CA ASN A 166 5.59 -6.20 23.92
C ASN A 166 4.68 -5.20 23.21
N ASP A 167 3.62 -5.70 22.55
CA ASP A 167 2.71 -4.89 21.74
C ASP A 167 1.98 -3.81 22.56
N ILE A 168 1.68 -4.05 23.84
CA ILE A 168 1.04 -3.06 24.72
C ILE A 168 1.96 -1.88 24.98
N GLN A 169 3.24 -2.15 25.28
CA GLN A 169 4.24 -1.09 25.46
C GLN A 169 4.45 -0.30 24.17
N ILE A 170 4.54 -0.98 23.03
CA ILE A 170 4.66 -0.33 21.71
C ILE A 170 3.48 0.61 21.47
N ILE A 171 2.24 0.16 21.71
CA ILE A 171 1.03 0.97 21.53
C ILE A 171 1.03 2.18 22.48
N ASN A 172 1.39 1.99 23.74
CA ASN A 172 1.45 3.09 24.71
C ASN A 172 2.52 4.10 24.31
N ASN A 173 3.73 3.63 23.99
CA ASN A 173 4.83 4.50 23.58
C ASN A 173 4.53 5.26 22.26
N LEU A 174 3.72 4.68 21.36
CA LEU A 174 3.22 5.39 20.17
C LEU A 174 2.22 6.49 20.47
N ARG A 175 1.41 6.33 21.55
CA ARG A 175 0.43 7.34 21.97
C ARG A 175 1.08 8.53 22.65
N ASP A 176 2.22 8.32 23.29
CA ASP A 176 2.94 9.32 24.08
C ASP A 176 3.88 10.18 23.23
N GLN A 177 3.99 9.92 21.90
CA GLN A 177 4.70 10.73 20.91
C GLN A 177 3.77 11.77 20.26
#